data_015644c7dec78333f6327fb533dc4189
#
_entry.id   015644c7dec78333f6327fb533dc4189
#
_cell.length_a   1.000
_cell.length_b   1.000
_cell.length_c   1.000
_cell.angle_alpha   90.00
_cell.angle_beta   90.00
_cell.angle_gamma   90.00
#
_symmetry.space_group_name_H-M   'P 1'
#
loop_
_entity.id
_entity.type
_entity.pdbx_description
1 polymer ?
#
loop_
_entity_poly.entity_id
_entity_poly.type
_entity_poly.pdbx_seq_one_letter_code
_entity_poly.pdbx_strand_id
1 'polypeptide(L)'
;MSKVVLITGGSSGIGKSIGEFLHEKGFVVYGTSRNPEKIANSIFPLVALDVRNKQSIVNCVAEVIQKSGRLDIVINNAGVGITGPIEEIPTEEIRNNFETNLFGPIEVMKAVLPQMRAQKSGLIINITSIAGYMGLPYRGIYSASKGALELITEALRMEVKSFGIQITNVAPGDFATNIAAGRFHAPVVKGSAYEVPYGNTLKEMDSHVDSGSNPNEMAEAIFAIIQTDKPKVHYKVGAFMQKFSIVLKRILPDTVYEKMLMNHYKL
;
A
#
# COMPACT_ATOMS: atom_id res chain seq x y z
N MET A 1 5.20 4.48 28.12
CA MET A 1 3.93 4.80 27.44
C MET A 1 3.82 3.95 26.18
N SER A 2 2.63 3.43 25.88
CA SER A 2 2.39 2.67 24.66
C SER A 2 2.58 3.56 23.42
N LYS A 3 3.18 3.03 22.35
CA LYS A 3 3.35 3.77 21.10
C LYS A 3 1.99 3.96 20.40
N VAL A 4 1.79 5.13 19.81
CA VAL A 4 0.58 5.51 19.07
C VAL A 4 0.78 5.24 17.58
N VAL A 5 -0.15 4.52 16.97
CA VAL A 5 -0.11 4.08 15.55
C VAL A 5 -1.31 4.61 14.81
N LEU A 6 -1.10 5.25 13.67
CA LEU A 6 -2.14 5.62 12.71
C LEU A 6 -2.03 4.73 11.47
N ILE A 7 -3.14 4.09 11.05
CA ILE A 7 -3.17 3.19 9.89
C ILE A 7 -4.19 3.72 8.89
N THR A 8 -3.75 4.18 7.73
CA THR A 8 -4.68 4.58 6.67
C THR A 8 -5.32 3.34 6.05
N GLY A 9 -6.67 3.38 5.85
CA GLY A 9 -7.41 2.21 5.37
C GLY A 9 -7.42 1.06 6.38
N GLY A 10 -7.47 1.37 7.69
CA GLY A 10 -7.44 0.39 8.78
C GLY A 10 -8.75 -0.35 9.02
N SER A 11 -9.80 -0.10 8.24
CA SER A 11 -11.12 -0.70 8.44
C SER A 11 -11.32 -2.06 7.77
N SER A 12 -10.40 -2.50 6.90
CA SER A 12 -10.52 -3.75 6.15
C SER A 12 -9.15 -4.31 5.71
N GLY A 13 -9.15 -5.56 5.25
CA GLY A 13 -7.97 -6.20 4.63
C GLY A 13 -6.70 -6.15 5.48
N ILE A 14 -5.57 -5.89 4.84
CA ILE A 14 -4.25 -5.80 5.48
C ILE A 14 -4.23 -4.77 6.61
N GLY A 15 -4.80 -3.58 6.38
CA GLY A 15 -4.81 -2.52 7.39
C GLY A 15 -5.55 -2.90 8.66
N LYS A 16 -6.69 -3.61 8.53
CA LYS A 16 -7.45 -4.14 9.67
C LYS A 16 -6.63 -5.19 10.42
N SER A 17 -6.08 -6.17 9.70
CA SER A 17 -5.26 -7.24 10.33
C SER A 17 -4.05 -6.66 11.08
N ILE A 18 -3.35 -5.68 10.49
CA ILE A 18 -2.25 -4.98 11.18
C ILE A 18 -2.76 -4.27 12.44
N GLY A 19 -3.89 -3.57 12.33
CA GLY A 19 -4.48 -2.82 13.44
C GLY A 19 -4.87 -3.72 14.61
N GLU A 20 -5.55 -4.83 14.33
CA GLU A 20 -5.95 -5.83 15.33
C GLU A 20 -4.74 -6.44 16.02
N PHE A 21 -3.76 -6.88 15.26
CA PHE A 21 -2.53 -7.48 15.80
C PHE A 21 -1.75 -6.49 16.68
N LEU A 22 -1.57 -5.24 16.24
CA LEU A 22 -0.86 -4.23 17.03
C LEU A 22 -1.66 -3.83 18.28
N HIS A 23 -2.98 -3.77 18.20
CA HIS A 23 -3.83 -3.52 19.36
C HIS A 23 -3.66 -4.62 20.43
N GLU A 24 -3.67 -5.89 20.03
CA GLU A 24 -3.39 -7.04 20.90
C GLU A 24 -1.98 -7.01 21.52
N LYS A 25 -1.00 -6.41 20.82
CA LYS A 25 0.36 -6.19 21.34
C LYS A 25 0.49 -4.95 22.26
N GLY A 26 -0.63 -4.28 22.58
CA GLY A 26 -0.67 -3.16 23.52
C GLY A 26 -0.31 -1.80 22.93
N PHE A 27 -0.35 -1.63 21.60
CA PHE A 27 -0.25 -0.33 20.97
C PHE A 27 -1.58 0.44 21.05
N VAL A 28 -1.51 1.77 21.07
CA VAL A 28 -2.67 2.63 20.89
C VAL A 28 -2.88 2.79 19.38
N VAL A 29 -3.86 2.09 18.82
CA VAL A 29 -4.10 2.05 17.38
C VAL A 29 -5.26 2.95 17.01
N TYR A 30 -5.08 3.76 15.97
CA TYR A 30 -6.12 4.47 15.23
C TYR A 30 -6.11 3.96 13.79
N GLY A 31 -7.17 3.25 13.39
CA GLY A 31 -7.42 2.95 11.99
C GLY A 31 -8.18 4.08 11.32
N THR A 32 -8.22 4.10 9.99
CA THR A 32 -9.06 5.08 9.28
C THR A 32 -10.00 4.45 8.28
N SER A 33 -11.11 5.14 8.05
CA SER A 33 -12.10 4.85 7.01
C SER A 33 -12.68 6.15 6.48
N ARG A 34 -13.18 6.16 5.24
CA ARG A 34 -13.94 7.30 4.70
C ARG A 34 -15.28 7.51 5.44
N ASN A 35 -15.85 6.42 5.95
CA ASN A 35 -17.12 6.42 6.67
C ASN A 35 -17.01 5.50 7.89
N PRO A 36 -16.29 5.92 8.97
CA PRO A 36 -16.08 5.08 10.15
C PRO A 36 -17.38 4.69 10.86
N GLU A 37 -18.39 5.53 10.80
CA GLU A 37 -19.71 5.31 11.40
C GLU A 37 -20.47 4.11 10.78
N LYS A 38 -20.08 3.67 9.58
CA LYS A 38 -20.67 2.50 8.90
C LYS A 38 -19.95 1.19 9.22
N ILE A 39 -18.88 1.25 9.99
CA ILE A 39 -18.06 0.08 10.34
C ILE A 39 -18.45 -0.41 11.72
N ALA A 40 -19.18 -1.50 11.78
CA ALA A 40 -19.49 -2.17 13.04
C ALA A 40 -18.28 -3.00 13.53
N ASN A 41 -18.16 -3.14 14.87
CA ASN A 41 -17.25 -4.10 15.52
C ASN A 41 -15.75 -3.92 15.25
N SER A 42 -15.26 -2.69 15.16
CA SER A 42 -13.82 -2.44 15.22
C SER A 42 -13.32 -2.53 16.67
N ILE A 43 -12.24 -3.28 16.92
CA ILE A 43 -11.63 -3.42 18.26
C ILE A 43 -10.72 -2.25 18.62
N PHE A 44 -10.48 -1.35 17.70
CA PHE A 44 -9.74 -0.10 17.90
C PHE A 44 -10.49 1.09 17.26
N PRO A 45 -10.27 2.31 17.71
CA PRO A 45 -10.91 3.50 17.16
C PRO A 45 -10.67 3.66 15.66
N LEU A 46 -11.72 4.02 14.92
CA LEU A 46 -11.66 4.43 13.53
C LEU A 46 -11.89 5.94 13.43
N VAL A 47 -11.02 6.63 12.71
CA VAL A 47 -11.07 8.07 12.44
C VAL A 47 -11.43 8.29 10.98
N ALA A 48 -12.22 9.32 10.69
CA ALA A 48 -12.61 9.67 9.33
C ALA A 48 -11.40 10.16 8.53
N LEU A 49 -11.14 9.53 7.37
CA LEU A 49 -10.07 9.92 6.46
C LEU A 49 -10.38 9.52 5.02
N ASP A 50 -10.42 10.50 4.12
CA ASP A 50 -10.19 10.30 2.68
C ASP A 50 -8.77 10.79 2.35
N VAL A 51 -7.90 9.88 1.93
CA VAL A 51 -6.48 10.20 1.59
C VAL A 51 -6.34 11.08 0.34
N ARG A 52 -7.42 11.28 -0.43
CA ARG A 52 -7.46 12.18 -1.58
C ARG A 52 -7.88 13.61 -1.19
N ASN A 53 -8.26 13.82 0.06
CA ASN A 53 -8.71 15.12 0.56
C ASN A 53 -7.73 15.64 1.61
N LYS A 54 -6.99 16.68 1.27
CA LYS A 54 -5.98 17.30 2.14
C LYS A 54 -6.55 17.75 3.49
N GLN A 55 -7.75 18.36 3.51
CA GLN A 55 -8.35 18.82 4.77
C GLN A 55 -8.75 17.63 5.65
N SER A 56 -9.26 16.54 5.06
CA SER A 56 -9.55 15.31 5.77
C SER A 56 -8.28 14.72 6.42
N ILE A 57 -7.14 14.76 5.73
CA ILE A 57 -5.85 14.31 6.28
C ILE A 57 -5.44 15.15 7.47
N VAL A 58 -5.46 16.49 7.32
CA VAL A 58 -5.09 17.42 8.40
C VAL A 58 -5.97 17.20 9.63
N ASN A 59 -7.28 17.11 9.45
CA ASN A 59 -8.23 16.88 10.54
C ASN A 59 -7.98 15.56 11.25
N CYS A 60 -7.78 14.46 10.51
CA CYS A 60 -7.50 13.15 11.06
C CYS A 60 -6.22 13.14 11.91
N VAL A 61 -5.13 13.70 11.39
CA VAL A 61 -3.85 13.77 12.11
C VAL A 61 -3.97 14.63 13.37
N ALA A 62 -4.65 15.77 13.28
CA ALA A 62 -4.90 16.65 14.42
C ALA A 62 -5.72 15.96 15.52
N GLU A 63 -6.77 15.21 15.13
CA GLU A 63 -7.61 14.45 16.06
C GLU A 63 -6.80 13.40 16.82
N VAL A 64 -5.95 12.62 16.12
CA VAL A 64 -5.10 11.59 16.75
C VAL A 64 -4.11 12.24 17.73
N ILE A 65 -3.47 13.33 17.34
CA ILE A 65 -2.53 14.06 18.19
C ILE A 65 -3.26 14.66 19.41
N GLN A 66 -4.44 15.25 19.23
CA GLN A 66 -5.23 15.79 20.33
C GLN A 66 -5.62 14.72 21.36
N LYS A 67 -6.01 13.53 20.89
CA LYS A 67 -6.42 12.41 21.77
C LYS A 67 -5.27 11.74 22.49
N SER A 68 -4.09 11.68 21.87
CA SER A 68 -2.97 10.86 22.36
C SER A 68 -1.73 11.66 22.77
N GLY A 69 -1.66 12.95 22.46
CA GLY A 69 -0.51 13.83 22.74
C GLY A 69 0.73 13.52 21.88
N ARG A 70 0.71 12.45 21.09
CA ARG A 70 1.83 11.97 20.28
C ARG A 70 1.37 11.14 19.09
N LEU A 71 2.28 10.93 18.12
CA LEU A 71 2.10 10.01 17.02
C LEU A 71 3.46 9.38 16.68
N ASP A 72 3.61 8.09 16.96
CA ASP A 72 4.90 7.40 16.86
C ASP A 72 5.08 6.67 15.54
N ILE A 73 4.00 6.09 15.02
CA ILE A 73 4.03 5.23 13.84
C ILE A 73 2.89 5.61 12.92
N VAL A 74 3.21 5.75 11.63
CA VAL A 74 2.20 5.91 10.59
C VAL A 74 2.37 4.78 9.58
N ILE A 75 1.28 4.11 9.24
CA ILE A 75 1.24 3.08 8.22
C ILE A 75 0.34 3.57 7.09
N ASN A 76 0.96 4.00 5.99
CA ASN A 76 0.27 4.35 4.76
C ASN A 76 -0.13 3.06 4.03
N ASN A 77 -1.30 2.53 4.38
CA ASN A 77 -1.82 1.29 3.82
C ASN A 77 -2.98 1.52 2.83
N ALA A 78 -3.71 2.62 2.93
CA ALA A 78 -4.78 2.93 1.99
C ALA A 78 -4.27 2.86 0.54
N GLY A 79 -4.97 2.13 -0.30
CA GLY A 79 -4.59 1.94 -1.70
C GLY A 79 -5.68 1.26 -2.50
N VAL A 80 -5.64 1.44 -3.82
CA VAL A 80 -6.58 0.85 -4.78
C VAL A 80 -5.83 0.22 -5.94
N GLY A 81 -6.36 -0.90 -6.44
CA GLY A 81 -5.88 -1.54 -7.66
C GLY A 81 -6.48 -0.91 -8.91
N ILE A 82 -5.79 -1.06 -10.03
CA ILE A 82 -6.29 -0.74 -11.36
C ILE A 82 -5.75 -1.75 -12.37
N THR A 83 -6.60 -2.26 -13.24
CA THR A 83 -6.26 -3.19 -14.32
C THR A 83 -6.95 -2.80 -15.62
N GLY A 84 -6.24 -2.97 -16.71
CA GLY A 84 -6.74 -2.76 -18.06
C GLY A 84 -5.61 -2.51 -19.06
N PRO A 85 -5.88 -2.62 -20.36
CA PRO A 85 -4.98 -2.09 -21.39
C PRO A 85 -4.79 -0.59 -21.17
N ILE A 86 -3.55 -0.12 -21.17
CA ILE A 86 -3.24 1.31 -20.88
C ILE A 86 -4.01 2.23 -21.82
N GLU A 87 -4.18 1.82 -23.07
CA GLU A 87 -4.91 2.55 -24.11
C GLU A 87 -6.41 2.69 -23.80
N GLU A 88 -7.00 1.74 -23.10
CA GLU A 88 -8.45 1.67 -22.84
C GLU A 88 -8.84 2.09 -21.41
N ILE A 89 -7.87 2.34 -20.53
CA ILE A 89 -8.17 2.84 -19.17
C ILE A 89 -8.56 4.32 -19.27
N PRO A 90 -9.74 4.73 -18.74
CA PRO A 90 -10.11 6.14 -18.66
C PRO A 90 -9.06 6.94 -17.89
N THR A 91 -8.65 8.11 -18.42
CA THR A 91 -7.64 8.97 -17.78
C THR A 91 -8.02 9.34 -16.36
N GLU A 92 -9.31 9.51 -16.07
CA GLU A 92 -9.79 9.82 -14.71
C GLU A 92 -9.47 8.69 -13.72
N GLU A 93 -9.61 7.42 -14.14
CA GLU A 93 -9.27 6.27 -13.29
C GLU A 93 -7.76 6.16 -13.06
N ILE A 94 -6.94 6.56 -14.05
CA ILE A 94 -5.49 6.68 -13.86
C ILE A 94 -5.20 7.75 -12.80
N ARG A 95 -5.81 8.93 -12.89
CA ARG A 95 -5.67 10.01 -11.90
C ARG A 95 -6.11 9.55 -10.50
N ASN A 96 -7.28 8.94 -10.38
CA ASN A 96 -7.82 8.42 -9.11
C ASN A 96 -6.89 7.40 -8.46
N ASN A 97 -6.22 6.55 -9.26
CA ASN A 97 -5.24 5.60 -8.76
C ASN A 97 -4.01 6.31 -8.18
N PHE A 98 -3.45 7.29 -8.89
CA PHE A 98 -2.31 8.08 -8.40
C PHE A 98 -2.66 8.94 -7.20
N GLU A 99 -3.85 9.58 -7.18
CA GLU A 99 -4.34 10.33 -6.03
C GLU A 99 -4.36 9.48 -4.75
N THR A 100 -4.83 8.23 -4.85
CA THR A 100 -4.92 7.35 -3.70
C THR A 100 -3.57 6.73 -3.34
N ASN A 101 -2.82 6.20 -4.32
CA ASN A 101 -1.65 5.36 -4.08
C ASN A 101 -0.34 6.14 -3.91
N LEU A 102 -0.27 7.37 -4.40
CA LEU A 102 0.93 8.20 -4.37
C LEU A 102 0.71 9.52 -3.65
N PHE A 103 -0.20 10.38 -4.15
CA PHE A 103 -0.40 11.71 -3.57
C PHE A 103 -0.96 11.63 -2.14
N GLY A 104 -1.90 10.71 -1.89
CA GLY A 104 -2.44 10.47 -0.54
C GLY A 104 -1.35 10.17 0.49
N PRO A 105 -0.51 9.14 0.31
CA PRO A 105 0.63 8.88 1.19
C PRO A 105 1.58 10.08 1.35
N ILE A 106 1.86 10.83 0.29
CA ILE A 106 2.69 12.05 0.35
C ILE A 106 2.04 13.09 1.27
N GLU A 107 0.76 13.39 1.09
CA GLU A 107 0.06 14.38 1.92
C GLU A 107 -0.06 13.91 3.38
N VAL A 108 -0.27 12.61 3.64
CA VAL A 108 -0.22 12.05 5.01
C VAL A 108 1.17 12.25 5.62
N MET A 109 2.25 11.91 4.89
CA MET A 109 3.62 12.12 5.36
C MET A 109 3.87 13.60 5.69
N LYS A 110 3.45 14.53 4.82
CA LYS A 110 3.56 15.98 5.08
C LYS A 110 2.82 16.42 6.34
N ALA A 111 1.65 15.86 6.61
CA ALA A 111 0.85 16.21 7.78
C ALA A 111 1.45 15.70 9.10
N VAL A 112 2.10 14.53 9.10
CA VAL A 112 2.63 13.90 10.33
C VAL A 112 4.07 14.31 10.66
N LEU A 113 4.87 14.68 9.67
CA LEU A 113 6.27 15.04 9.85
C LEU A 113 6.53 16.17 10.83
N PRO A 114 5.73 17.27 10.90
CA PRO A 114 5.92 18.31 11.91
C PRO A 114 5.85 17.79 13.35
N GLN A 115 4.88 16.92 13.66
CA GLN A 115 4.74 16.28 14.97
C GLN A 115 5.91 15.36 15.28
N MET A 116 6.28 14.47 14.34
CA MET A 116 7.39 13.54 14.53
C MET A 116 8.73 14.28 14.68
N ARG A 117 8.93 15.38 13.97
CA ARG A 117 10.11 16.23 14.11
C ARG A 117 10.18 16.90 15.47
N ALA A 118 9.06 17.40 15.99
CA ALA A 118 8.98 17.96 17.37
C ALA A 118 9.29 16.89 18.42
N GLN A 119 8.88 15.65 18.21
CA GLN A 119 9.17 14.49 19.04
C GLN A 119 10.62 14.00 18.91
N LYS A 120 11.34 14.39 17.86
CA LYS A 120 12.64 13.86 17.43
C LYS A 120 12.62 12.34 17.25
N SER A 121 11.49 11.79 16.92
CA SER A 121 11.27 10.36 16.70
C SER A 121 10.02 10.11 15.88
N GLY A 122 10.03 9.06 15.08
CA GLY A 122 8.88 8.60 14.32
C GLY A 122 9.25 7.48 13.36
N LEU A 123 8.27 6.65 13.02
CA LEU A 123 8.41 5.61 12.01
C LEU A 123 7.25 5.72 11.02
N ILE A 124 7.58 5.87 9.74
CA ILE A 124 6.59 5.84 8.66
C ILE A 124 6.81 4.55 7.85
N ILE A 125 5.75 3.80 7.65
CA ILE A 125 5.76 2.56 6.87
C ILE A 125 4.81 2.75 5.68
N ASN A 126 5.35 2.73 4.46
CA ASN A 126 4.56 2.82 3.25
C ASN A 126 4.30 1.41 2.69
N ILE A 127 3.04 1.04 2.55
CA ILE A 127 2.65 -0.23 1.92
C ILE A 127 2.64 -0.03 0.41
N THR A 128 3.69 -0.55 -0.22
CA THR A 128 3.90 -0.50 -1.66
C THR A 128 3.35 -1.76 -2.34
N SER A 129 4.08 -2.41 -3.21
CA SER A 129 3.75 -3.72 -3.79
C SER A 129 4.98 -4.31 -4.48
N ILE A 130 5.07 -5.64 -4.55
CA ILE A 130 6.01 -6.34 -5.44
C ILE A 130 5.83 -5.86 -6.89
N ALA A 131 4.61 -5.53 -7.31
CA ALA A 131 4.32 -4.94 -8.61
C ALA A 131 5.01 -3.59 -8.86
N GLY A 132 5.42 -2.86 -7.81
CA GLY A 132 6.15 -1.60 -7.93
C GLY A 132 7.59 -1.75 -8.44
N TYR A 133 8.14 -2.96 -8.44
CA TYR A 133 9.50 -3.24 -8.93
C TYR A 133 9.58 -3.56 -10.42
N MET A 134 8.45 -3.73 -11.11
CA MET A 134 8.41 -4.13 -12.51
C MET A 134 7.11 -3.69 -13.20
N GLY A 135 7.17 -3.44 -14.50
CA GLY A 135 5.96 -3.27 -15.34
C GLY A 135 5.27 -4.62 -15.53
N LEU A 136 4.00 -4.70 -15.15
CA LEU A 136 3.19 -5.90 -15.36
C LEU A 136 2.13 -5.64 -16.44
N PRO A 137 1.93 -6.54 -17.40
CA PRO A 137 0.86 -6.43 -18.39
C PRO A 137 -0.49 -6.16 -17.73
N TYR A 138 -1.24 -5.24 -18.27
CA TYR A 138 -2.56 -4.78 -17.79
C TYR A 138 -2.60 -4.22 -16.36
N ARG A 139 -1.44 -4.11 -15.69
CA ARG A 139 -1.27 -3.51 -14.35
C ARG A 139 -0.25 -2.37 -14.34
N GLY A 140 0.15 -1.86 -15.50
CA GLY A 140 1.21 -0.86 -15.65
C GLY A 140 0.98 0.41 -14.82
N ILE A 141 -0.25 0.92 -14.77
CA ILE A 141 -0.62 2.10 -13.96
C ILE A 141 -0.45 1.84 -12.47
N TYR A 142 -0.91 0.67 -11.98
CA TYR A 142 -0.71 0.27 -10.59
C TYR A 142 0.78 0.13 -10.25
N SER A 143 1.54 -0.57 -11.10
CA SER A 143 2.98 -0.73 -10.96
C SER A 143 3.69 0.62 -10.86
N ALA A 144 3.36 1.57 -11.74
CA ALA A 144 3.93 2.91 -11.76
C ALA A 144 3.63 3.68 -10.47
N SER A 145 2.38 3.67 -9.99
CA SER A 145 2.00 4.39 -8.76
C SER A 145 2.71 3.83 -7.52
N LYS A 146 2.86 2.51 -7.42
CA LYS A 146 3.57 1.86 -6.31
C LYS A 146 5.08 2.02 -6.41
N GLY A 147 5.66 1.96 -7.60
CA GLY A 147 7.09 2.24 -7.84
C GLY A 147 7.45 3.70 -7.55
N ALA A 148 6.59 4.65 -7.91
CA ALA A 148 6.80 6.06 -7.56
C ALA A 148 6.85 6.26 -6.04
N LEU A 149 5.97 5.60 -5.27
CA LEU A 149 5.97 5.68 -3.80
C LEU A 149 7.26 5.09 -3.20
N GLU A 150 7.84 4.03 -3.82
CA GLU A 150 9.13 3.48 -3.40
C GLU A 150 10.24 4.53 -3.48
N LEU A 151 10.37 5.22 -4.62
CA LEU A 151 11.39 6.25 -4.83
C LEU A 151 11.20 7.46 -3.93
N ILE A 152 9.96 7.92 -3.73
CA ILE A 152 9.65 9.01 -2.78
C ILE A 152 10.05 8.62 -1.35
N THR A 153 9.81 7.37 -0.96
CA THR A 153 10.22 6.86 0.35
C THR A 153 11.74 6.90 0.52
N GLU A 154 12.50 6.47 -0.49
CA GLU A 154 13.97 6.51 -0.47
C GLU A 154 14.48 7.94 -0.28
N ALA A 155 13.95 8.89 -1.06
CA ALA A 155 14.35 10.30 -0.98
C ALA A 155 14.04 10.90 0.39
N LEU A 156 12.76 10.80 0.81
CA LEU A 156 12.31 11.39 2.06
C LEU A 156 13.00 10.78 3.28
N ARG A 157 13.31 9.48 3.26
CA ARG A 157 14.09 8.82 4.32
C ARG A 157 15.45 9.50 4.55
N MET A 158 16.13 9.94 3.51
CA MET A 158 17.40 10.66 3.61
C MET A 158 17.18 12.08 4.14
N GLU A 159 16.16 12.77 3.67
CA GLU A 159 15.83 14.14 4.06
C GLU A 159 15.49 14.29 5.55
N VAL A 160 14.80 13.30 6.14
CA VAL A 160 14.32 13.38 7.54
C VAL A 160 15.22 12.66 8.55
N LYS A 161 16.30 12.05 8.10
CA LYS A 161 17.20 11.23 8.95
C LYS A 161 17.75 12.01 10.13
N SER A 162 18.15 13.27 9.93
CA SER A 162 18.68 14.14 10.99
C SER A 162 17.63 14.52 12.04
N PHE A 163 16.35 14.33 11.74
CA PHE A 163 15.25 14.60 12.70
C PHE A 163 14.90 13.41 13.59
N GLY A 164 15.63 12.27 13.47
CA GLY A 164 15.32 11.05 14.22
C GLY A 164 14.11 10.28 13.67
N ILE A 165 13.68 10.59 12.44
CA ILE A 165 12.53 9.95 11.79
C ILE A 165 13.03 8.86 10.83
N GLN A 166 12.37 7.71 10.88
CA GLN A 166 12.65 6.57 10.01
C GLN A 166 11.49 6.35 9.04
N ILE A 167 11.82 6.00 7.80
CA ILE A 167 10.81 5.67 6.78
C ILE A 167 11.22 4.38 6.09
N THR A 168 10.26 3.51 5.80
CA THR A 168 10.49 2.23 5.13
C THR A 168 9.35 1.87 4.19
N ASN A 169 9.65 1.12 3.14
CA ASN A 169 8.69 0.47 2.26
C ASN A 169 8.48 -0.99 2.67
N VAL A 170 7.24 -1.41 2.64
CA VAL A 170 6.89 -2.83 2.71
C VAL A 170 6.10 -3.18 1.46
N ALA A 171 6.64 -4.07 0.65
CA ALA A 171 6.08 -4.53 -0.61
C ALA A 171 5.41 -5.90 -0.43
N PRO A 172 4.08 -5.96 -0.26
CA PRO A 172 3.36 -7.22 -0.28
C PRO A 172 3.31 -7.83 -1.67
N GLY A 173 3.30 -9.16 -1.72
CA GLY A 173 2.81 -9.93 -2.84
C GLY A 173 1.27 -9.96 -2.86
N ASP A 174 0.70 -11.05 -3.37
CA ASP A 174 -0.74 -11.24 -3.36
C ASP A 174 -1.20 -11.75 -1.98
N PHE A 175 -2.14 -11.04 -1.39
CA PHE A 175 -2.77 -11.36 -0.11
C PHE A 175 -4.28 -11.53 -0.31
N ALA A 176 -4.87 -12.49 0.40
CA ALA A 176 -6.31 -12.71 0.41
C ALA A 176 -7.00 -11.54 1.12
N THR A 177 -7.41 -10.52 0.37
CA THR A 177 -8.03 -9.31 0.89
C THR A 177 -9.11 -8.81 -0.05
N ASN A 178 -10.04 -7.99 0.47
CA ASN A 178 -11.06 -7.31 -0.33
C ASN A 178 -10.49 -6.22 -1.28
N ILE A 179 -9.19 -6.15 -1.49
CA ILE A 179 -8.56 -5.24 -2.47
C ILE A 179 -9.08 -5.51 -3.89
N ALA A 180 -9.41 -6.77 -4.19
CA ALA A 180 -10.04 -7.13 -5.46
C ALA A 180 -11.41 -6.47 -5.64
N ALA A 181 -12.24 -6.39 -4.60
CA ALA A 181 -13.55 -5.74 -4.65
C ALA A 181 -13.48 -4.21 -4.84
N GLY A 182 -12.35 -3.58 -4.46
CA GLY A 182 -12.11 -2.13 -4.65
C GLY A 182 -11.24 -1.80 -5.86
N ARG A 183 -10.84 -2.79 -6.67
CA ARG A 183 -10.01 -2.61 -7.87
C ARG A 183 -10.87 -2.12 -9.03
N PHE A 184 -10.41 -1.07 -9.71
CA PHE A 184 -10.97 -0.73 -11.01
C PHE A 184 -10.50 -1.74 -12.04
N HIS A 185 -11.45 -2.29 -12.81
CA HIS A 185 -11.19 -3.09 -13.98
C HIS A 185 -11.72 -2.35 -15.21
N ALA A 186 -10.85 -2.05 -16.17
CA ALA A 186 -11.33 -1.56 -17.45
C ALA A 186 -12.29 -2.60 -18.07
N PRO A 187 -13.41 -2.19 -18.67
CA PRO A 187 -14.33 -3.12 -19.32
C PRO A 187 -13.62 -3.82 -20.48
N VAL A 188 -13.95 -5.10 -20.71
CA VAL A 188 -13.53 -5.81 -21.92
C VAL A 188 -14.38 -5.28 -23.08
N VAL A 189 -13.77 -4.51 -23.99
CA VAL A 189 -14.47 -3.86 -25.10
C VAL A 189 -14.59 -4.83 -26.26
N LYS A 190 -15.83 -5.17 -26.65
CA LYS A 190 -16.09 -6.06 -27.79
C LYS A 190 -15.56 -5.45 -29.10
N GLY A 191 -14.81 -6.24 -29.87
CA GLY A 191 -14.17 -5.80 -31.11
C GLY A 191 -12.86 -5.04 -30.93
N SER A 192 -12.42 -4.79 -29.70
CA SER A 192 -11.11 -4.22 -29.42
C SER A 192 -9.98 -5.22 -29.70
N ALA A 193 -8.79 -4.70 -30.03
CA ALA A 193 -7.58 -5.50 -30.15
C ALA A 193 -7.21 -6.22 -28.83
N TYR A 194 -7.70 -5.71 -27.70
CA TYR A 194 -7.45 -6.25 -26.35
C TYR A 194 -8.55 -7.20 -25.86
N GLU A 195 -9.66 -7.36 -26.58
CA GLU A 195 -10.81 -8.16 -26.13
C GLU A 195 -10.41 -9.55 -25.65
N VAL A 196 -9.69 -10.30 -26.48
CA VAL A 196 -9.30 -11.69 -26.15
C VAL A 196 -8.14 -11.73 -25.14
N PRO A 197 -6.99 -11.09 -25.36
CA PRO A 197 -5.84 -11.23 -24.46
C PRO A 197 -6.10 -10.63 -23.09
N TYR A 198 -6.73 -9.46 -23.00
CA TYR A 198 -7.07 -8.87 -21.70
C TYR A 198 -8.20 -9.63 -21.01
N GLY A 199 -9.23 -10.06 -21.74
CA GLY A 199 -10.33 -10.84 -21.18
C GLY A 199 -9.87 -12.16 -20.57
N ASN A 200 -8.90 -12.83 -21.17
CA ASN A 200 -8.31 -14.06 -20.63
C ASN A 200 -7.49 -13.76 -19.36
N THR A 201 -6.64 -12.74 -19.39
CA THR A 201 -5.85 -12.33 -18.21
C THR A 201 -6.75 -11.94 -17.06
N LEU A 202 -7.86 -11.22 -17.29
CA LEU A 202 -8.79 -10.81 -16.25
C LEU A 202 -9.43 -12.03 -15.57
N LYS A 203 -9.88 -13.02 -16.33
CA LYS A 203 -10.43 -14.28 -15.78
C LYS A 203 -9.43 -15.02 -14.90
N GLU A 204 -8.16 -15.08 -15.32
CA GLU A 204 -7.10 -15.70 -14.52
C GLU A 204 -6.85 -14.91 -13.22
N MET A 205 -6.80 -13.58 -13.30
CA MET A 205 -6.63 -12.75 -12.11
C MET A 205 -7.76 -12.93 -11.09
N ASP A 206 -9.00 -13.06 -11.57
CA ASP A 206 -10.17 -13.28 -10.70
C ASP A 206 -10.13 -14.66 -10.05
N SER A 207 -9.66 -15.69 -10.78
CA SER A 207 -9.55 -17.06 -10.22
C SER A 207 -8.47 -17.19 -9.13
N HIS A 208 -7.51 -16.28 -9.06
CA HIS A 208 -6.43 -16.28 -8.06
C HIS A 208 -6.68 -15.39 -6.84
N VAL A 209 -7.82 -14.68 -6.78
CA VAL A 209 -8.14 -13.76 -5.66
C VAL A 209 -8.16 -14.48 -4.31
N ASP A 210 -8.66 -15.72 -4.26
CA ASP A 210 -8.78 -16.50 -3.02
C ASP A 210 -7.51 -17.27 -2.62
N SER A 211 -6.47 -17.28 -3.48
CA SER A 211 -5.22 -18.03 -3.24
C SER A 211 -4.10 -17.18 -2.62
N GLY A 212 -4.38 -15.95 -2.22
CA GLY A 212 -3.41 -15.04 -1.62
C GLY A 212 -2.93 -15.48 -0.22
N SER A 213 -1.75 -14.98 0.20
CA SER A 213 -1.21 -15.17 1.56
C SER A 213 -2.17 -14.64 2.63
N ASN A 214 -2.04 -15.17 3.85
CA ASN A 214 -2.84 -14.71 4.99
C ASN A 214 -2.44 -13.27 5.40
N PRO A 215 -3.39 -12.32 5.54
CA PRO A 215 -3.11 -10.96 5.99
C PRO A 215 -2.34 -10.87 7.32
N ASN A 216 -2.43 -11.87 8.19
CA ASN A 216 -1.67 -11.92 9.43
C ASN A 216 -0.15 -11.96 9.22
N GLU A 217 0.34 -12.53 8.12
CA GLU A 217 1.77 -12.49 7.79
C GLU A 217 2.28 -11.06 7.61
N MET A 218 1.41 -10.16 7.06
CA MET A 218 1.73 -8.74 6.99
C MET A 218 1.78 -8.09 8.38
N ALA A 219 0.84 -8.43 9.26
CA ALA A 219 0.80 -7.89 10.61
C ALA A 219 2.05 -8.28 11.41
N GLU A 220 2.46 -9.53 11.33
CA GLU A 220 3.70 -10.03 11.96
C GLU A 220 4.95 -9.35 11.39
N ALA A 221 5.02 -9.20 10.06
CA ALA A 221 6.15 -8.51 9.41
C ALA A 221 6.22 -7.03 9.83
N ILE A 222 5.09 -6.32 9.86
CA ILE A 222 5.01 -4.93 10.33
C ILE A 222 5.43 -4.82 11.80
N PHE A 223 4.96 -5.72 12.65
CA PHE A 223 5.36 -5.74 14.07
C PHE A 223 6.88 -5.95 14.21
N ALA A 224 7.46 -6.90 13.48
CA ALA A 224 8.92 -7.13 13.48
C ALA A 224 9.70 -5.88 13.03
N ILE A 225 9.20 -5.15 12.04
CA ILE A 225 9.79 -3.88 11.58
C ILE A 225 9.73 -2.83 12.70
N ILE A 226 8.60 -2.69 13.38
CA ILE A 226 8.39 -1.74 14.49
C ILE A 226 9.36 -2.02 15.67
N GLN A 227 9.74 -3.29 15.88
CA GLN A 227 10.70 -3.68 16.93
C GLN A 227 12.16 -3.49 16.50
N THR A 228 12.41 -3.14 15.25
CA THR A 228 13.76 -2.98 14.71
C THR A 228 14.27 -1.56 14.94
N ASP A 229 15.39 -1.37 15.62
CA ASP A 229 15.98 -0.04 15.89
C ASP A 229 16.35 0.70 14.58
N LYS A 230 16.85 -0.03 13.59
CA LYS A 230 17.27 0.52 12.30
C LYS A 230 16.63 -0.27 11.15
N PRO A 231 15.33 -0.02 10.83
CA PRO A 231 14.66 -0.73 9.76
C PRO A 231 15.33 -0.49 8.42
N LYS A 232 15.35 -1.53 7.58
CA LYS A 232 15.83 -1.44 6.19
C LYS A 232 14.93 -0.48 5.39
N VAL A 233 15.41 -0.05 4.23
CA VAL A 233 14.62 0.80 3.32
C VAL A 233 13.45 0.00 2.73
N HIS A 234 13.70 -1.25 2.35
CA HIS A 234 12.74 -2.11 1.67
C HIS A 234 12.59 -3.45 2.37
N TYR A 235 11.34 -3.84 2.58
CA TYR A 235 10.92 -5.17 2.98
C TYR A 235 9.98 -5.76 1.94
N LYS A 236 10.00 -7.08 1.78
CA LYS A 236 9.16 -7.81 0.84
C LYS A 236 8.48 -8.94 1.60
N VAL A 237 7.15 -9.00 1.55
CA VAL A 237 6.33 -9.97 2.28
C VAL A 237 5.44 -10.71 1.30
N GLY A 238 5.31 -12.04 1.46
CA GLY A 238 4.51 -12.90 0.60
C GLY A 238 5.29 -14.08 0.02
N ALA A 239 4.72 -14.74 -0.98
CA ALA A 239 5.24 -15.98 -1.55
C ALA A 239 6.67 -15.84 -2.09
N PHE A 240 7.44 -16.93 -1.97
CA PHE A 240 8.86 -16.96 -2.39
C PHE A 240 9.04 -16.56 -3.86
N MET A 241 8.24 -17.14 -4.76
CA MET A 241 8.36 -16.87 -6.20
C MET A 241 8.09 -15.40 -6.56
N GLN A 242 7.14 -14.77 -5.90
CA GLN A 242 6.86 -13.34 -6.09
C GLN A 242 8.03 -12.46 -5.66
N LYS A 243 8.66 -12.77 -4.53
CA LYS A 243 9.88 -12.08 -4.08
C LYS A 243 11.07 -12.36 -4.99
N PHE A 244 11.19 -13.58 -5.49
CA PHE A 244 12.26 -14.00 -6.38
C PHE A 244 12.16 -13.33 -7.76
N SER A 245 10.96 -13.02 -8.26
CA SER A 245 10.76 -12.32 -9.52
C SER A 245 11.47 -10.96 -9.57
N ILE A 246 11.58 -10.26 -8.42
CA ILE A 246 12.33 -9.01 -8.31
C ILE A 246 13.84 -9.23 -8.53
N VAL A 247 14.37 -10.34 -8.04
CA VAL A 247 15.77 -10.71 -8.25
C VAL A 247 15.99 -11.02 -9.74
N LEU A 248 15.10 -11.82 -10.34
CA LEU A 248 15.16 -12.12 -11.77
C LEU A 248 15.12 -10.84 -12.63
N LYS A 249 14.22 -9.89 -12.32
CA LYS A 249 14.16 -8.60 -13.03
C LYS A 249 15.49 -7.82 -12.98
N ARG A 250 16.28 -7.98 -11.93
CA ARG A 250 17.55 -7.26 -11.76
C ARG A 250 18.75 -7.93 -12.45
N ILE A 251 18.70 -9.25 -12.63
CA ILE A 251 19.86 -10.02 -13.15
C ILE A 251 19.68 -10.53 -14.57
N LEU A 252 18.44 -10.70 -15.03
CA LEU A 252 18.16 -11.16 -16.38
C LEU A 252 18.21 -9.99 -17.37
N PRO A 253 18.66 -10.20 -18.62
CA PRO A 253 18.43 -9.26 -19.70
C PRO A 253 16.95 -8.93 -19.86
N ASP A 254 16.63 -7.67 -20.16
CA ASP A 254 15.23 -7.19 -20.22
C ASP A 254 14.36 -8.04 -21.15
N THR A 255 14.86 -8.41 -22.33
CA THR A 255 14.14 -9.25 -23.29
C THR A 255 13.82 -10.65 -22.79
N VAL A 256 14.70 -11.24 -21.97
CA VAL A 256 14.47 -12.55 -21.35
C VAL A 256 13.39 -12.45 -20.29
N TYR A 257 13.47 -11.42 -19.44
CA TYR A 257 12.48 -11.19 -18.40
C TYR A 257 11.10 -10.85 -18.99
N GLU A 258 11.04 -10.02 -20.04
CA GLU A 258 9.83 -9.70 -20.79
C GLU A 258 9.15 -10.96 -21.34
N LYS A 259 9.92 -11.82 -22.04
CA LYS A 259 9.40 -13.10 -22.55
C LYS A 259 8.85 -13.99 -21.44
N MET A 260 9.51 -14.00 -20.28
CA MET A 260 9.06 -14.75 -19.10
C MET A 260 7.72 -14.22 -18.58
N LEU A 261 7.54 -12.88 -18.52
CA LEU A 261 6.28 -12.26 -18.14
C LEU A 261 5.19 -12.52 -19.18
N MET A 262 5.48 -12.36 -20.48
CA MET A 262 4.52 -12.65 -21.54
C MET A 262 4.01 -14.09 -21.45
N ASN A 263 4.90 -15.06 -21.27
CA ASN A 263 4.51 -16.45 -21.07
C ASN A 263 3.62 -16.65 -19.83
N HIS A 264 3.93 -15.98 -18.73
CA HIS A 264 3.13 -16.05 -17.50
C HIS A 264 1.72 -15.47 -17.70
N TYR A 265 1.60 -14.38 -18.45
CA TYR A 265 0.31 -13.74 -18.79
C TYR A 265 -0.35 -14.34 -20.03
N LYS A 266 0.25 -15.35 -20.68
CA LYS A 266 -0.22 -15.99 -21.91
C LYS A 266 -0.48 -14.99 -23.08
N LEU A 267 0.47 -14.05 -23.23
CA LEU A 267 0.49 -13.02 -24.28
C LEU A 267 1.37 -13.42 -25.45
#